data_3cbc9333a714f4e1174a2de5926c43e2
#
_entry.id   3cbc9333a714f4e1174a2de5926c43e2
#
_cell.length_a   1.000
_cell.length_b   1.000
_cell.length_c   1.000
_cell.angle_alpha   90.00
_cell.angle_beta   90.00
_cell.angle_gamma   90.00
#
_symmetry.space_group_name_H-M   'P 1'
#
loop_
_entity.id
_entity.type
_entity.pdbx_description
1 polymer ?
#
loop_
_entity_poly.entity_id
_entity_poly.type
_entity_poly.pdbx_seq_one_letter_code
_entity_poly.pdbx_strand_id
1 'polypeptide(L)'
;MKQAAGPRHDAASREAERRRVRLRRLQLATLAWFVSILLTGAAWALGILEVGFVEMGLLVLIVLASLLFFHLALRRGWSRGFKDPSMTLAHILFAIFIGLWIIAKAGEGRTILLTLFIMAAFFGAFQLRQREFMLVALVAVAGYTAIVVHDILTQQIQTSTQVVVLELAGFATLMVWLAWFGSYMANLRRALSRRNRELQEATKRLRHLAEHDELTGLPNRRRLIAQLEDAASRSVKGGAAFCIAVLDLDHFKLINDRHGHQAGDQVLTQFACRAAAVLRGADQLVRVDDTVANIGRFGGEEFLAILPDTDLSGGGLAAERLRKEISEKPFTTSDGPVECTVSIGVAEHQPGEGVHRTIARADEALYAAKNGGRNRVKTA
;
A
#
# COMPACT_ATOMS: atom_id res chain seq x y z
N MET A 1 3.21 -3.61 21.24
CA MET A 1 2.06 -4.45 20.85
C MET A 1 1.41 -3.87 19.59
N LYS A 2 1.78 -4.34 18.38
CA LYS A 2 0.97 -4.27 17.17
C LYS A 2 1.02 -5.66 16.59
N GLN A 3 -0.09 -6.40 16.77
CA GLN A 3 -0.28 -7.73 16.22
C GLN A 3 -0.09 -7.69 14.70
N ALA A 4 0.74 -8.55 14.18
CA ALA A 4 0.86 -8.83 12.76
C ALA A 4 -0.45 -9.44 12.28
N ALA A 5 -1.16 -8.64 11.53
CA ALA A 5 -2.41 -9.00 10.91
C ALA A 5 -2.14 -9.98 9.77
N GLY A 6 -2.62 -11.20 9.89
CA GLY A 6 -2.52 -12.22 8.85
C GLY A 6 -3.20 -11.77 7.54
N PRO A 7 -3.03 -12.49 6.40
CA PRO A 7 -3.49 -12.09 5.06
C PRO A 7 -5.00 -11.75 4.99
N ARG A 8 -5.83 -12.23 5.92
CA ARG A 8 -7.24 -11.84 6.09
C ARG A 8 -7.40 -10.42 6.66
N HIS A 9 -6.48 -9.96 7.50
CA HIS A 9 -6.51 -8.62 8.09
C HIS A 9 -6.07 -7.57 7.06
N ASP A 10 -5.10 -7.89 6.21
CA ASP A 10 -4.67 -7.05 5.08
C ASP A 10 -5.77 -6.91 4.02
N ALA A 11 -6.52 -7.95 3.73
CA ALA A 11 -7.66 -7.89 2.82
C ALA A 11 -8.79 -7.02 3.40
N ALA A 12 -9.08 -7.14 4.68
CA ALA A 12 -10.08 -6.33 5.38
C ALA A 12 -9.67 -4.85 5.47
N SER A 13 -8.39 -4.56 5.74
CA SER A 13 -7.86 -3.19 5.79
C SER A 13 -7.90 -2.52 4.41
N ARG A 14 -7.53 -3.21 3.34
CA ARG A 14 -7.63 -2.73 1.95
C ARG A 14 -9.08 -2.48 1.53
N GLU A 15 -10.00 -3.32 1.97
CA GLU A 15 -11.43 -3.11 1.69
C GLU A 15 -12.00 -1.93 2.47
N ALA A 16 -11.60 -1.74 3.73
CA ALA A 16 -11.95 -0.58 4.54
C ALA A 16 -11.42 0.72 3.93
N GLU A 17 -10.20 0.73 3.42
CA GLU A 17 -9.60 1.88 2.74
C GLU A 17 -10.33 2.20 1.43
N ARG A 18 -10.63 1.20 0.59
CA ARG A 18 -11.45 1.36 -0.62
C ARG A 18 -12.84 1.90 -0.29
N ARG A 19 -13.44 1.47 0.82
CA ARG A 19 -14.73 1.96 1.29
C ARG A 19 -14.64 3.43 1.73
N ARG A 20 -13.60 3.82 2.45
CA ARG A 20 -13.36 5.24 2.85
C ARG A 20 -13.22 6.15 1.64
N VAL A 21 -12.48 5.73 0.62
CA VAL A 21 -12.34 6.51 -0.62
C VAL A 21 -13.68 6.67 -1.33
N ARG A 22 -14.51 5.61 -1.41
CA ARG A 22 -15.86 5.69 -2.01
C ARG A 22 -16.79 6.63 -1.24
N LEU A 23 -16.76 6.57 0.09
CA LEU A 23 -17.57 7.45 0.95
C LEU A 23 -17.16 8.92 0.81
N ARG A 24 -15.85 9.22 0.76
CA ARG A 24 -15.37 10.59 0.51
C ARG A 24 -15.85 11.12 -0.84
N ARG A 25 -15.87 10.31 -1.88
CA ARG A 25 -16.38 10.69 -3.20
C ARG A 25 -17.87 11.02 -3.15
N LEU A 26 -18.63 10.21 -2.43
CA LEU A 26 -20.05 10.48 -2.22
C LEU A 26 -20.30 11.77 -1.45
N GLN A 27 -19.51 12.06 -0.42
CA GLN A 27 -19.61 13.33 0.32
C GLN A 27 -19.35 14.55 -0.58
N LEU A 28 -18.35 14.48 -1.46
CA LEU A 28 -18.08 15.55 -2.43
C LEU A 28 -19.24 15.70 -3.46
N ALA A 29 -19.80 14.58 -3.91
CA ALA A 29 -20.97 14.62 -4.78
C ALA A 29 -22.20 15.23 -4.08
N THR A 30 -22.41 14.88 -2.81
CA THR A 30 -23.51 15.46 -2.01
C THR A 30 -23.33 16.97 -1.82
N LEU A 31 -22.09 17.43 -1.59
CA LEU A 31 -21.79 18.87 -1.51
C LEU A 31 -22.08 19.58 -2.85
N ALA A 32 -21.68 18.99 -3.97
CA ALA A 32 -21.96 19.53 -5.30
C ALA A 32 -23.47 19.65 -5.55
N TRP A 33 -24.25 18.65 -5.16
CA TRP A 33 -25.72 18.69 -5.26
C TRP A 33 -26.33 19.76 -4.37
N PHE A 34 -25.82 19.94 -3.15
CA PHE A 34 -26.29 20.98 -2.25
C PHE A 34 -26.10 22.37 -2.87
N VAL A 35 -24.93 22.63 -3.45
CA VAL A 35 -24.64 23.90 -4.16
C VAL A 35 -25.55 24.07 -5.38
N SER A 36 -25.80 22.98 -6.13
CA SER A 36 -26.71 23.00 -7.29
C SER A 36 -28.17 23.33 -6.90
N ILE A 37 -28.66 22.73 -5.82
CA ILE A 37 -30.01 23.01 -5.29
C ILE A 37 -30.09 24.46 -4.85
N LEU A 38 -29.06 24.98 -4.18
CA LEU A 38 -29.05 26.39 -3.71
C LEU A 38 -29.10 27.36 -4.91
N LEU A 39 -28.25 27.11 -5.93
CA LEU A 39 -28.23 27.95 -7.15
C LEU A 39 -29.56 27.87 -7.94
N THR A 40 -30.13 26.68 -8.06
CA THR A 40 -31.43 26.48 -8.71
C THR A 40 -32.55 27.15 -7.92
N GLY A 41 -32.54 27.06 -6.59
CA GLY A 41 -33.49 27.74 -5.71
C GLY A 41 -33.39 29.26 -5.79
N ALA A 42 -32.16 29.80 -5.87
CA ALA A 42 -31.93 31.22 -6.08
C ALA A 42 -32.45 31.68 -7.44
N ALA A 43 -32.22 30.93 -8.53
CA ALA A 43 -32.72 31.23 -9.86
C ALA A 43 -34.25 31.21 -9.89
N TRP A 44 -34.89 30.30 -9.17
CA TRP A 44 -36.34 30.28 -9.01
C TRP A 44 -36.88 31.48 -8.23
N ALA A 45 -36.25 31.81 -7.10
CA ALA A 45 -36.65 32.97 -6.29
C ALA A 45 -36.51 34.32 -7.03
N LEU A 46 -35.55 34.41 -7.96
CA LEU A 46 -35.31 35.57 -8.81
C LEU A 46 -36.22 35.59 -10.08
N GLY A 47 -37.10 34.59 -10.27
CA GLY A 47 -37.99 34.51 -11.43
C GLY A 47 -37.29 34.11 -12.74
N ILE A 48 -36.02 33.66 -12.68
CA ILE A 48 -35.26 33.17 -13.84
C ILE A 48 -35.77 31.79 -14.28
N LEU A 49 -36.26 31.01 -13.31
CA LEU A 49 -36.79 29.67 -13.56
C LEU A 49 -38.33 29.68 -13.56
N GLU A 50 -38.89 29.38 -14.70
CA GLU A 50 -40.35 29.41 -14.91
C GLU A 50 -41.00 28.08 -14.51
N VAL A 51 -40.97 27.78 -13.21
CA VAL A 51 -41.54 26.54 -12.64
C VAL A 51 -42.45 26.86 -11.46
N GLY A 52 -43.57 26.13 -11.38
CA GLY A 52 -44.50 26.23 -10.26
C GLY A 52 -43.89 25.68 -8.96
N PHE A 53 -44.48 26.06 -7.82
CA PHE A 53 -44.04 25.58 -6.50
C PHE A 53 -44.04 24.05 -6.39
N VAL A 54 -45.02 23.38 -6.99
CA VAL A 54 -45.13 21.90 -6.98
C VAL A 54 -44.01 21.27 -7.80
N GLU A 55 -43.68 21.81 -8.97
CA GLU A 55 -42.59 21.31 -9.83
C GLU A 55 -41.25 21.47 -9.17
N MET A 56 -41.00 22.60 -8.50
CA MET A 56 -39.77 22.82 -7.72
C MET A 56 -39.66 21.82 -6.56
N GLY A 57 -40.74 21.59 -5.82
CA GLY A 57 -40.80 20.60 -4.75
C GLY A 57 -40.49 19.18 -5.25
N LEU A 58 -41.05 18.80 -6.41
CA LEU A 58 -40.80 17.52 -7.06
C LEU A 58 -39.32 17.39 -7.48
N LEU A 59 -38.73 18.44 -8.05
CA LEU A 59 -37.34 18.46 -8.43
C LEU A 59 -36.43 18.18 -7.21
N VAL A 60 -36.63 18.89 -6.11
CA VAL A 60 -35.87 18.70 -4.89
C VAL A 60 -36.06 17.27 -4.35
N LEU A 61 -37.28 16.75 -4.35
CA LEU A 61 -37.58 15.39 -3.92
C LEU A 61 -36.83 14.35 -4.77
N ILE A 62 -36.83 14.49 -6.09
CA ILE A 62 -36.15 13.60 -7.04
C ILE A 62 -34.64 13.62 -6.76
N VAL A 63 -34.03 14.77 -6.54
CA VAL A 63 -32.61 14.91 -6.22
C VAL A 63 -32.29 14.23 -4.87
N LEU A 64 -33.10 14.50 -3.85
CA LEU A 64 -32.88 13.86 -2.52
C LEU A 64 -33.08 12.34 -2.58
N ALA A 65 -34.06 11.86 -3.31
CA ALA A 65 -34.27 10.42 -3.50
C ALA A 65 -33.12 9.78 -4.25
N SER A 66 -32.56 10.45 -5.28
CA SER A 66 -31.36 9.94 -5.97
C SER A 66 -30.14 9.88 -5.08
N LEU A 67 -29.89 10.89 -4.25
CA LEU A 67 -28.79 10.90 -3.27
C LEU A 67 -28.93 9.75 -2.28
N LEU A 68 -30.14 9.54 -1.77
CA LEU A 68 -30.45 8.43 -0.87
C LEU A 68 -30.22 7.09 -1.55
N PHE A 69 -30.68 6.93 -2.80
CA PHE A 69 -30.46 5.72 -3.60
C PHE A 69 -28.98 5.40 -3.78
N PHE A 70 -28.15 6.36 -4.24
CA PHE A 70 -26.72 6.16 -4.40
C PHE A 70 -26.02 5.87 -3.08
N HIS A 71 -26.43 6.53 -2.00
CA HIS A 71 -25.89 6.28 -0.66
C HIS A 71 -26.20 4.86 -0.17
N LEU A 72 -27.43 4.40 -0.33
CA LEU A 72 -27.85 3.05 0.06
C LEU A 72 -27.19 1.98 -0.83
N ALA A 73 -27.09 2.20 -2.13
CA ALA A 73 -26.44 1.28 -3.08
C ALA A 73 -24.97 1.05 -2.73
N LEU A 74 -24.25 2.14 -2.37
CA LEU A 74 -22.87 2.05 -1.94
C LEU A 74 -22.71 1.39 -0.55
N ARG A 75 -23.59 1.71 0.40
CA ARG A 75 -23.55 1.10 1.75
C ARG A 75 -23.88 -0.38 1.73
N ARG A 76 -24.90 -0.80 0.97
CA ARG A 76 -25.32 -2.20 0.84
C ARG A 76 -24.46 -3.02 -0.10
N GLY A 77 -23.52 -2.35 -0.82
CA GLY A 77 -22.58 -3.02 -1.70
C GLY A 77 -23.19 -3.51 -3.03
N TRP A 78 -24.38 -3.03 -3.41
CA TRP A 78 -25.03 -3.36 -4.68
C TRP A 78 -24.17 -2.96 -5.89
N SER A 79 -23.34 -1.94 -5.72
CA SER A 79 -22.43 -1.46 -6.77
C SER A 79 -21.21 -2.35 -6.99
N ARG A 80 -20.96 -3.39 -6.17
CA ARG A 80 -19.74 -4.21 -6.26
C ARG A 80 -19.62 -5.00 -7.58
N GLY A 81 -20.75 -5.32 -8.21
CA GLY A 81 -20.79 -6.03 -9.50
C GLY A 81 -20.61 -5.14 -10.73
N PHE A 82 -20.61 -3.82 -10.58
CA PHE A 82 -20.46 -2.89 -11.70
C PHE A 82 -19.00 -2.61 -12.03
N LYS A 83 -18.70 -2.29 -13.30
CA LYS A 83 -17.37 -1.86 -13.77
C LYS A 83 -16.89 -0.58 -13.05
N ASP A 84 -17.81 0.30 -12.67
CA ASP A 84 -17.59 1.44 -11.78
C ASP A 84 -18.33 1.21 -10.44
N PRO A 85 -17.66 0.63 -9.43
CA PRO A 85 -18.27 0.41 -8.11
C PRO A 85 -18.62 1.70 -7.36
N SER A 86 -18.11 2.86 -7.80
CA SER A 86 -18.44 4.17 -7.24
C SER A 86 -19.72 4.76 -7.84
N MET A 87 -20.23 4.18 -8.94
CA MET A 87 -21.39 4.66 -9.71
C MET A 87 -21.25 6.14 -10.14
N THR A 88 -19.99 6.59 -10.32
CA THR A 88 -19.69 8.02 -10.60
C THR A 88 -20.27 8.46 -11.94
N LEU A 89 -20.15 7.62 -12.99
CA LEU A 89 -20.70 7.93 -14.31
C LEU A 89 -22.22 8.08 -14.26
N ALA A 90 -22.91 7.14 -13.60
CA ALA A 90 -24.37 7.20 -13.46
C ALA A 90 -24.82 8.45 -12.70
N HIS A 91 -24.09 8.83 -11.66
CA HIS A 91 -24.36 10.02 -10.87
C HIS A 91 -24.21 11.31 -11.68
N ILE A 92 -23.15 11.40 -12.51
CA ILE A 92 -22.91 12.57 -13.37
C ILE A 92 -23.93 12.64 -14.50
N LEU A 93 -24.27 11.52 -15.15
CA LEU A 93 -25.30 11.50 -16.19
C LEU A 93 -26.68 11.91 -15.65
N PHE A 94 -27.00 11.47 -14.42
CA PHE A 94 -28.21 11.93 -13.75
C PHE A 94 -28.17 13.44 -13.48
N ALA A 95 -27.01 13.97 -13.02
CA ALA A 95 -26.86 15.41 -12.79
C ALA A 95 -27.00 16.22 -14.09
N ILE A 96 -26.49 15.71 -15.22
CA ILE A 96 -26.68 16.34 -16.54
C ILE A 96 -28.15 16.34 -16.94
N PHE A 97 -28.83 15.21 -16.76
CA PHE A 97 -30.25 15.13 -17.11
C PHE A 97 -31.10 16.15 -16.32
N ILE A 98 -30.88 16.26 -15.02
CA ILE A 98 -31.53 17.28 -14.18
C ILE A 98 -31.13 18.69 -14.60
N GLY A 99 -29.85 18.93 -14.91
CA GLY A 99 -29.38 20.22 -15.41
C GLY A 99 -30.04 20.61 -16.74
N LEU A 100 -30.20 19.68 -17.69
CA LEU A 100 -30.92 19.91 -18.95
C LEU A 100 -32.40 20.26 -18.71
N TRP A 101 -33.03 19.54 -17.77
CA TRP A 101 -34.42 19.86 -17.42
C TRP A 101 -34.56 21.29 -16.82
N ILE A 102 -33.63 21.67 -15.92
CA ILE A 102 -33.60 23.02 -15.34
C ILE A 102 -33.44 24.10 -16.45
N ILE A 103 -32.49 23.86 -17.37
CA ILE A 103 -32.23 24.80 -18.47
C ILE A 103 -33.40 24.91 -19.42
N ALA A 104 -34.12 23.80 -19.70
CA ALA A 104 -35.33 23.83 -20.54
C ALA A 104 -36.47 24.61 -19.92
N LYS A 105 -36.46 24.85 -18.62
CA LYS A 105 -37.45 25.64 -17.88
C LYS A 105 -36.96 27.06 -17.52
N ALA A 106 -35.74 27.41 -17.92
CA ALA A 106 -35.14 28.70 -17.64
C ALA A 106 -35.41 29.68 -18.79
N GLY A 107 -35.92 30.88 -18.48
CA GLY A 107 -36.05 31.98 -19.40
C GLY A 107 -34.73 32.67 -19.73
N GLU A 108 -34.69 34.00 -19.69
CA GLU A 108 -33.52 34.80 -20.11
C GLU A 108 -32.24 34.57 -19.32
N GLY A 109 -32.24 34.00 -18.15
CA GLY A 109 -31.06 33.77 -17.33
C GLY A 109 -30.39 32.39 -17.49
N ARG A 110 -30.76 31.59 -18.46
CA ARG A 110 -30.31 30.20 -18.65
C ARG A 110 -28.80 30.04 -18.77
N THR A 111 -28.08 31.04 -19.30
CA THR A 111 -26.62 31.06 -19.46
C THR A 111 -25.91 30.84 -18.12
N ILE A 112 -26.42 31.43 -17.03
CA ILE A 112 -25.87 31.26 -15.69
C ILE A 112 -25.99 29.81 -15.23
N LEU A 113 -27.10 29.16 -15.57
CA LEU A 113 -27.37 27.76 -15.17
C LEU A 113 -26.53 26.74 -15.95
N LEU A 114 -25.91 27.12 -17.09
CA LEU A 114 -24.91 26.29 -17.76
C LEU A 114 -23.68 26.01 -16.85
N THR A 115 -23.43 26.85 -15.83
CA THR A 115 -22.35 26.60 -14.83
C THR A 115 -22.59 25.33 -14.05
N LEU A 116 -23.83 24.82 -13.93
CA LEU A 116 -24.11 23.52 -13.29
C LEU A 116 -23.41 22.36 -13.98
N PHE A 117 -23.28 22.42 -15.32
CA PHE A 117 -22.57 21.40 -16.09
C PHE A 117 -21.06 21.44 -15.85
N ILE A 118 -20.49 22.63 -15.65
CA ILE A 118 -19.07 22.78 -15.32
C ILE A 118 -18.78 22.07 -14.01
N MET A 119 -19.65 22.25 -13.01
CA MET A 119 -19.49 21.62 -11.69
C MET A 119 -19.61 20.10 -11.77
N ALA A 120 -20.57 19.58 -12.52
CA ALA A 120 -20.72 18.13 -12.76
C ALA A 120 -19.51 17.55 -13.52
N ALA A 121 -19.03 18.26 -14.56
CA ALA A 121 -17.87 17.87 -15.34
C ALA A 121 -16.58 17.91 -14.52
N PHE A 122 -16.39 18.95 -13.69
CA PHE A 122 -15.22 19.06 -12.80
C PHE A 122 -15.14 17.89 -11.80
N PHE A 123 -16.29 17.50 -11.23
CA PHE A 123 -16.36 16.31 -10.38
C PHE A 123 -15.97 15.04 -11.16
N GLY A 124 -16.39 14.92 -12.42
CA GLY A 124 -16.03 13.82 -13.33
C GLY A 124 -14.54 13.79 -13.68
N ALA A 125 -13.90 14.95 -13.85
CA ALA A 125 -12.49 15.06 -14.27
C ALA A 125 -11.54 14.30 -13.36
N PHE A 126 -11.87 14.14 -12.08
CA PHE A 126 -11.05 13.40 -11.12
C PHE A 126 -11.34 11.89 -11.05
N GLN A 127 -12.35 11.37 -11.74
CA GLN A 127 -12.82 10.01 -11.50
C GLN A 127 -13.10 9.20 -12.76
N LEU A 128 -13.57 9.87 -13.82
CA LEU A 128 -13.96 9.22 -15.07
C LEU A 128 -12.75 8.86 -15.92
N ARG A 129 -12.91 7.82 -16.74
CA ARG A 129 -12.00 7.51 -17.84
C ARG A 129 -12.25 8.46 -19.00
N GLN A 130 -11.27 8.60 -19.89
CA GLN A 130 -11.39 9.47 -21.05
C GLN A 130 -12.68 9.24 -21.86
N ARG A 131 -13.01 7.98 -22.17
CA ARG A 131 -14.20 7.61 -22.94
C ARG A 131 -15.50 7.99 -22.21
N GLU A 132 -15.54 7.78 -20.90
CA GLU A 132 -16.68 8.12 -20.05
C GLU A 132 -16.88 9.64 -19.99
N PHE A 133 -15.76 10.39 -19.89
CA PHE A 133 -15.81 11.85 -19.89
C PHE A 133 -16.27 12.42 -21.24
N MET A 134 -15.80 11.85 -22.36
CA MET A 134 -16.27 12.23 -23.70
C MET A 134 -17.77 11.95 -23.87
N LEU A 135 -18.26 10.82 -23.34
CA LEU A 135 -19.70 10.51 -23.35
C LEU A 135 -20.51 11.57 -22.58
N VAL A 136 -20.04 11.95 -21.40
CA VAL A 136 -20.64 12.99 -20.55
C VAL A 136 -20.72 14.32 -21.30
N ALA A 137 -19.62 14.75 -21.93
CA ALA A 137 -19.57 15.97 -22.72
C ALA A 137 -20.49 15.91 -23.93
N LEU A 138 -20.52 14.78 -24.64
CA LEU A 138 -21.40 14.57 -25.78
C LEU A 138 -22.87 14.67 -25.38
N VAL A 139 -23.28 13.99 -24.30
CA VAL A 139 -24.68 14.01 -23.82
C VAL A 139 -25.09 15.43 -23.40
N ALA A 140 -24.21 16.16 -22.71
CA ALA A 140 -24.49 17.54 -22.30
C ALA A 140 -24.66 18.48 -23.50
N VAL A 141 -23.75 18.43 -24.48
CA VAL A 141 -23.80 19.28 -25.67
C VAL A 141 -25.01 18.92 -26.55
N ALA A 142 -25.25 17.63 -26.81
CA ALA A 142 -26.37 17.17 -27.61
C ALA A 142 -27.70 17.52 -26.95
N GLY A 143 -27.82 17.35 -25.63
CA GLY A 143 -29.04 17.72 -24.89
C GLY A 143 -29.29 19.21 -24.90
N TYR A 144 -28.27 20.05 -24.69
CA TYR A 144 -28.42 21.49 -24.78
C TYR A 144 -28.76 21.95 -26.23
N THR A 145 -28.12 21.36 -27.25
CA THR A 145 -28.47 21.63 -28.66
C THR A 145 -29.94 21.30 -28.96
N ALA A 146 -30.42 20.17 -28.45
CA ALA A 146 -31.81 19.78 -28.63
C ALA A 146 -32.82 20.81 -28.04
N ILE A 147 -32.49 21.35 -26.84
CA ILE A 147 -33.27 22.41 -26.20
C ILE A 147 -33.28 23.68 -27.08
N VAL A 148 -32.09 24.11 -27.51
CA VAL A 148 -31.94 25.31 -28.37
C VAL A 148 -32.70 25.16 -29.68
N VAL A 149 -32.62 24.02 -30.35
CA VAL A 149 -33.36 23.73 -31.58
C VAL A 149 -34.88 23.75 -31.33
N HIS A 150 -35.34 23.15 -30.24
CA HIS A 150 -36.75 23.18 -29.85
C HIS A 150 -37.24 24.61 -29.67
N ASP A 151 -36.52 25.45 -28.94
CA ASP A 151 -36.90 26.84 -28.66
C ASP A 151 -36.92 27.69 -29.93
N ILE A 152 -36.00 27.44 -30.88
CA ILE A 152 -36.03 28.10 -32.21
C ILE A 152 -37.29 27.70 -32.99
N LEU A 153 -37.60 26.41 -33.03
CA LEU A 153 -38.74 25.89 -33.78
C LEU A 153 -40.10 26.34 -33.20
N THR A 154 -40.17 26.50 -31.88
CA THR A 154 -41.41 26.94 -31.18
C THR A 154 -41.51 28.46 -31.04
N GLN A 155 -40.55 29.23 -31.58
CA GLN A 155 -40.48 30.69 -31.50
C GLN A 155 -40.51 31.23 -30.06
N GLN A 156 -40.03 30.45 -29.09
CA GLN A 156 -39.97 30.83 -27.68
C GLN A 156 -38.73 31.69 -27.34
N ILE A 157 -37.84 31.90 -28.33
CA ILE A 157 -36.61 32.67 -28.11
C ILE A 157 -36.95 34.18 -28.18
N GLN A 158 -36.76 34.85 -27.05
CA GLN A 158 -36.83 36.32 -26.94
C GLN A 158 -35.46 36.97 -27.26
N THR A 159 -34.39 36.21 -27.19
CA THR A 159 -33.02 36.65 -27.47
C THR A 159 -32.64 36.48 -28.94
N SER A 160 -31.75 37.30 -29.49
CA SER A 160 -31.32 37.17 -30.89
C SER A 160 -30.69 35.78 -31.15
N THR A 161 -31.00 35.17 -32.28
CA THR A 161 -30.44 33.85 -32.68
C THR A 161 -28.91 33.83 -32.67
N GLN A 162 -28.27 34.97 -32.94
CA GLN A 162 -26.82 35.10 -32.93
C GLN A 162 -26.22 34.87 -31.52
N VAL A 163 -26.86 35.41 -30.48
CA VAL A 163 -26.43 35.23 -29.09
C VAL A 163 -26.57 33.76 -28.68
N VAL A 164 -27.70 33.13 -29.04
CA VAL A 164 -27.96 31.72 -28.72
C VAL A 164 -26.96 30.79 -29.40
N VAL A 165 -26.60 31.07 -30.66
CA VAL A 165 -25.55 30.30 -31.38
C VAL A 165 -24.18 30.49 -30.71
N LEU A 166 -23.85 31.72 -30.27
CA LEU A 166 -22.60 31.99 -29.57
C LEU A 166 -22.54 31.26 -28.21
N GLU A 167 -23.65 31.25 -27.46
CA GLU A 167 -23.77 30.49 -26.20
C GLU A 167 -23.54 28.99 -26.40
N LEU A 168 -24.18 28.41 -27.42
CA LEU A 168 -24.02 27.00 -27.77
C LEU A 168 -22.57 26.69 -28.16
N ALA A 169 -21.97 27.52 -29.00
CA ALA A 169 -20.59 27.36 -29.42
C ALA A 169 -19.60 27.48 -28.22
N GLY A 170 -19.82 28.45 -27.35
CA GLY A 170 -19.05 28.63 -26.12
C GLY A 170 -19.20 27.44 -25.17
N PHE A 171 -20.43 26.97 -24.98
CA PHE A 171 -20.67 25.79 -24.13
C PHE A 171 -20.04 24.52 -24.71
N ALA A 172 -20.16 24.27 -26.02
CA ALA A 172 -19.54 23.12 -26.67
C ALA A 172 -18.00 23.19 -26.57
N THR A 173 -17.41 24.37 -26.82
CA THR A 173 -15.98 24.58 -26.67
C THR A 173 -15.50 24.29 -25.24
N LEU A 174 -16.22 24.78 -24.22
CA LEU A 174 -15.94 24.55 -22.82
C LEU A 174 -16.00 23.05 -22.47
N MET A 175 -17.03 22.34 -22.93
CA MET A 175 -17.18 20.90 -22.69
C MET A 175 -16.05 20.08 -23.34
N VAL A 176 -15.66 20.43 -24.57
CA VAL A 176 -14.51 19.79 -25.23
C VAL A 176 -13.21 20.04 -24.45
N TRP A 177 -12.99 21.27 -24.01
CA TRP A 177 -11.81 21.63 -23.21
C TRP A 177 -11.78 20.90 -21.86
N LEU A 178 -12.91 20.84 -21.17
CA LEU A 178 -13.04 20.08 -19.90
C LEU A 178 -12.81 18.59 -20.12
N ALA A 179 -13.29 18.01 -21.22
CA ALA A 179 -13.05 16.62 -21.58
C ALA A 179 -11.56 16.34 -21.81
N TRP A 180 -10.89 17.24 -22.55
CA TRP A 180 -9.46 17.17 -22.76
C TRP A 180 -8.67 17.30 -21.45
N PHE A 181 -8.99 18.29 -20.63
CA PHE A 181 -8.38 18.51 -19.31
C PHE A 181 -8.58 17.32 -18.38
N GLY A 182 -9.79 16.78 -18.30
CA GLY A 182 -10.09 15.58 -17.50
C GLY A 182 -9.27 14.36 -17.95
N SER A 183 -9.12 14.20 -19.26
CA SER A 183 -8.28 13.15 -19.86
C SER A 183 -6.80 13.34 -19.52
N TYR A 184 -6.29 14.55 -19.60
CA TYR A 184 -4.94 14.91 -19.22
C TYR A 184 -4.68 14.60 -17.73
N MET A 185 -5.57 15.04 -16.84
CA MET A 185 -5.47 14.78 -15.40
C MET A 185 -5.56 13.28 -15.06
N ALA A 186 -6.37 12.52 -15.77
CA ALA A 186 -6.44 11.07 -15.61
C ALA A 186 -5.15 10.37 -16.05
N ASN A 187 -4.51 10.83 -17.13
CA ASN A 187 -3.22 10.32 -17.60
C ASN A 187 -2.10 10.66 -16.62
N LEU A 188 -2.05 11.91 -16.17
CA LEU A 188 -1.04 12.37 -15.19
C LEU A 188 -1.10 11.56 -13.89
N ARG A 189 -2.30 11.31 -13.36
CA ARG A 189 -2.46 10.47 -12.16
C ARG A 189 -2.01 9.03 -12.37
N ARG A 190 -2.28 8.45 -13.55
CA ARG A 190 -1.79 7.10 -13.90
C ARG A 190 -0.27 7.06 -13.94
N ALA A 191 0.34 8.07 -14.56
CA ALA A 191 1.79 8.19 -14.63
C ALA A 191 2.43 8.34 -13.23
N LEU A 192 1.88 9.22 -12.39
CA LEU A 192 2.35 9.41 -11.01
C LEU A 192 2.21 8.13 -10.15
N SER A 193 1.08 7.43 -10.27
CA SER A 193 0.87 6.17 -9.54
C SER A 193 1.85 5.08 -9.98
N ARG A 194 2.18 5.03 -11.28
CA ARG A 194 3.17 4.11 -11.82
C ARG A 194 4.57 4.42 -11.29
N ARG A 195 4.98 5.69 -11.37
CA ARG A 195 6.28 6.15 -10.85
C ARG A 195 6.44 5.89 -9.35
N ASN A 196 5.39 6.12 -8.58
CA ASN A 196 5.40 5.82 -7.14
C ASN A 196 5.62 4.34 -6.84
N ARG A 197 5.00 3.45 -7.63
CA ARG A 197 5.22 1.99 -7.49
C ARG A 197 6.67 1.61 -7.84
N GLU A 198 7.17 2.12 -8.97
CA GLU A 198 8.55 1.88 -9.41
C GLU A 198 9.56 2.34 -8.33
N LEU A 199 9.35 3.54 -7.75
CA LEU A 199 10.18 4.04 -6.65
C LEU A 199 10.10 3.17 -5.39
N GLN A 200 8.90 2.72 -5.01
CA GLN A 200 8.72 1.83 -3.86
C GLN A 200 9.42 0.47 -4.06
N GLU A 201 9.33 -0.09 -5.27
CA GLU A 201 10.02 -1.34 -5.61
C GLU A 201 11.53 -1.17 -5.61
N ALA A 202 12.03 -0.08 -6.20
CA ALA A 202 13.47 0.24 -6.18
C ALA A 202 13.99 0.43 -4.75
N THR A 203 13.23 1.17 -3.91
CA THR A 203 13.58 1.38 -2.50
C THR A 203 13.59 0.07 -1.72
N LYS A 204 12.62 -0.83 -1.96
CA LYS A 204 12.61 -2.16 -1.33
C LYS A 204 13.82 -2.99 -1.74
N ARG A 205 14.18 -2.99 -3.03
CA ARG A 205 15.37 -3.71 -3.53
C ARG A 205 16.66 -3.15 -2.92
N LEU A 206 16.82 -1.83 -2.91
CA LEU A 206 17.97 -1.18 -2.29
C LEU A 206 18.08 -1.50 -0.80
N ARG A 207 16.95 -1.48 -0.07
CA ARG A 207 16.93 -1.85 1.34
C ARG A 207 17.32 -3.33 1.53
N HIS A 208 16.81 -4.22 0.69
CA HIS A 208 17.15 -5.64 0.76
C HIS A 208 18.65 -5.86 0.56
N LEU A 209 19.26 -5.29 -0.49
CA LEU A 209 20.70 -5.35 -0.74
C LEU A 209 21.53 -4.73 0.39
N ALA A 210 21.03 -3.66 1.02
CA ALA A 210 21.69 -2.99 2.11
C ALA A 210 21.62 -3.73 3.46
N GLU A 211 20.65 -4.62 3.64
CA GLU A 211 20.35 -5.29 4.91
C GLU A 211 20.60 -6.80 4.89
N HIS A 212 20.82 -7.41 3.72
CA HIS A 212 21.06 -8.84 3.58
C HIS A 212 22.43 -9.15 2.97
N ASP A 213 22.96 -10.33 3.28
CA ASP A 213 24.16 -10.90 2.67
C ASP A 213 23.77 -11.55 1.33
N GLU A 214 24.46 -11.21 0.26
CA GLU A 214 24.13 -11.66 -1.10
C GLU A 214 24.29 -13.18 -1.31
N LEU A 215 25.23 -13.82 -0.60
CA LEU A 215 25.50 -15.25 -0.73
C LEU A 215 24.45 -16.09 0.02
N THR A 216 24.16 -15.74 1.27
CA THR A 216 23.34 -16.56 2.16
C THR A 216 21.88 -16.13 2.20
N GLY A 217 21.56 -14.89 1.75
CA GLY A 217 20.23 -14.29 1.86
C GLY A 217 19.83 -13.91 3.29
N LEU A 218 20.68 -14.19 4.28
CA LEU A 218 20.44 -13.85 5.68
C LEU A 218 20.67 -12.35 5.94
N PRO A 219 20.15 -11.78 7.06
CA PRO A 219 20.57 -10.48 7.56
C PRO A 219 22.09 -10.33 7.58
N ASN A 220 22.58 -9.19 7.09
CA ASN A 220 23.98 -8.86 7.17
C ASN A 220 24.33 -8.22 8.54
N ARG A 221 25.63 -8.00 8.80
CA ARG A 221 26.14 -7.42 10.04
C ARG A 221 25.40 -6.13 10.44
N ARG A 222 25.15 -5.23 9.47
CA ARG A 222 24.50 -3.94 9.75
C ARG A 222 23.07 -4.14 10.27
N ARG A 223 22.29 -5.01 9.65
CA ARG A 223 20.94 -5.33 10.08
C ARG A 223 20.91 -6.03 11.43
N LEU A 224 21.85 -6.95 11.69
CA LEU A 224 21.98 -7.63 12.98
C LEU A 224 22.25 -6.65 14.12
N ILE A 225 23.19 -5.71 13.95
CA ILE A 225 23.47 -4.67 14.96
C ILE A 225 22.22 -3.85 15.26
N ALA A 226 21.51 -3.39 14.24
CA ALA A 226 20.26 -2.63 14.44
C ALA A 226 19.18 -3.46 15.18
N GLN A 227 19.07 -4.76 14.90
CA GLN A 227 18.15 -5.65 15.62
C GLN A 227 18.55 -5.85 17.09
N LEU A 228 19.86 -5.95 17.36
CA LEU A 228 20.38 -6.04 18.72
C LEU A 228 20.13 -4.77 19.53
N GLU A 229 20.33 -3.59 18.93
CA GLU A 229 20.04 -2.30 19.58
C GLU A 229 18.54 -2.17 19.91
N ASP A 230 17.66 -2.61 19.01
CA ASP A 230 16.22 -2.67 19.26
C ASP A 230 15.86 -3.65 20.38
N ALA A 231 16.49 -4.83 20.44
CA ALA A 231 16.30 -5.81 21.50
C ALA A 231 16.78 -5.28 22.85
N ALA A 232 17.97 -4.69 22.91
CA ALA A 232 18.52 -4.06 24.11
C ALA A 232 17.63 -2.92 24.62
N SER A 233 17.12 -2.08 23.72
CA SER A 233 16.18 -1.00 24.08
C SER A 233 14.87 -1.52 24.68
N ARG A 234 14.39 -2.68 24.24
CA ARG A 234 13.21 -3.33 24.83
C ARG A 234 13.51 -3.92 26.20
N SER A 235 14.68 -4.57 26.38
CA SER A 235 15.08 -5.15 27.64
C SER A 235 15.16 -4.12 28.78
N VAL A 236 15.74 -2.94 28.52
CA VAL A 236 15.79 -1.82 29.49
C VAL A 236 14.40 -1.34 29.94
N LYS A 237 13.39 -1.45 29.08
CA LYS A 237 11.98 -1.03 29.37
C LYS A 237 11.16 -2.10 30.09
N GLY A 238 11.79 -3.09 30.69
CA GLY A 238 11.12 -4.20 31.37
C GLY A 238 10.70 -5.32 30.42
N GLY A 239 11.32 -5.42 29.24
CA GLY A 239 11.17 -6.54 28.30
C GLY A 239 11.90 -7.79 28.82
N ALA A 240 11.62 -8.93 28.17
CA ALA A 240 12.26 -10.20 28.50
C ALA A 240 13.78 -10.19 28.19
N ALA A 241 14.52 -11.05 28.89
CA ALA A 241 15.92 -11.31 28.60
C ALA A 241 16.12 -11.84 27.19
N PHE A 242 17.27 -11.61 26.59
CA PHE A 242 17.66 -12.23 25.32
C PHE A 242 19.12 -12.67 25.34
N CYS A 243 19.41 -13.72 24.60
CA CYS A 243 20.77 -14.17 24.37
C CYS A 243 21.22 -13.87 22.95
N ILE A 244 22.54 -13.81 22.78
CA ILE A 244 23.18 -13.87 21.47
C ILE A 244 24.08 -15.09 21.38
N ALA A 245 24.19 -15.64 20.19
CA ALA A 245 25.15 -16.67 19.88
C ALA A 245 26.02 -16.21 18.70
N VAL A 246 27.34 -16.21 18.91
CA VAL A 246 28.34 -16.02 17.85
C VAL A 246 28.82 -17.38 17.41
N LEU A 247 28.78 -17.64 16.09
CA LEU A 247 29.03 -18.94 15.50
C LEU A 247 30.15 -18.80 14.46
N ASP A 248 31.02 -19.80 14.39
CA ASP A 248 32.11 -19.85 13.42
C ASP A 248 32.26 -21.29 12.91
N LEU A 249 32.33 -21.44 11.58
CA LEU A 249 32.51 -22.74 10.94
C LEU A 249 33.94 -23.21 11.10
N ASP A 250 34.09 -24.35 11.79
CA ASP A 250 35.40 -24.90 12.12
C ASP A 250 36.18 -25.31 10.86
N HIS A 251 37.40 -24.84 10.75
CA HIS A 251 38.34 -25.17 9.66
C HIS A 251 37.80 -24.77 8.25
N PHE A 252 36.95 -23.76 8.15
CA PHE A 252 36.36 -23.35 6.87
C PHE A 252 37.39 -22.99 5.80
N LYS A 253 38.51 -22.37 6.18
CA LYS A 253 39.61 -22.12 5.27
C LYS A 253 40.12 -23.40 4.63
N LEU A 254 40.25 -24.49 5.40
CA LEU A 254 40.70 -25.77 4.87
C LEU A 254 39.71 -26.38 3.87
N ILE A 255 38.42 -26.13 4.06
CA ILE A 255 37.39 -26.51 3.07
C ILE A 255 37.61 -25.78 1.76
N ASN A 256 37.81 -24.44 1.82
CA ASN A 256 38.11 -23.66 0.61
C ASN A 256 39.42 -24.11 -0.07
N ASP A 257 40.46 -24.37 0.72
CA ASP A 257 41.77 -24.78 0.19
C ASP A 257 41.70 -26.17 -0.50
N ARG A 258 40.83 -27.08 -0.03
CA ARG A 258 40.69 -28.43 -0.57
C ARG A 258 39.68 -28.57 -1.69
N HIS A 259 38.54 -27.92 -1.56
CA HIS A 259 37.37 -28.09 -2.42
C HIS A 259 37.07 -26.85 -3.26
N GLY A 260 37.85 -25.78 -3.13
CA GLY A 260 37.67 -24.51 -3.83
C GLY A 260 36.56 -23.62 -3.20
N HIS A 261 36.60 -22.35 -3.56
CA HIS A 261 35.69 -21.35 -3.01
C HIS A 261 34.22 -21.62 -3.34
N GLN A 262 33.92 -22.24 -4.49
CA GLN A 262 32.56 -22.58 -4.85
C GLN A 262 31.93 -23.61 -3.89
N ALA A 263 32.71 -24.61 -3.45
CA ALA A 263 32.24 -25.55 -2.45
C ALA A 263 32.04 -24.87 -1.09
N GLY A 264 32.97 -23.97 -0.71
CA GLY A 264 32.80 -23.16 0.48
C GLY A 264 31.54 -22.28 0.48
N ASP A 265 31.23 -21.65 -0.63
CA ASP A 265 30.00 -20.86 -0.81
C ASP A 265 28.73 -21.73 -0.66
N GLN A 266 28.77 -22.95 -1.19
CA GLN A 266 27.69 -23.94 -1.02
C GLN A 266 27.53 -24.38 0.45
N VAL A 267 28.63 -24.57 1.17
CA VAL A 267 28.62 -24.86 2.62
C VAL A 267 27.99 -23.70 3.39
N LEU A 268 28.41 -22.45 3.15
CA LEU A 268 27.86 -21.26 3.80
C LEU A 268 26.35 -21.10 3.56
N THR A 269 25.92 -21.30 2.32
CA THR A 269 24.49 -21.21 1.95
C THR A 269 23.66 -22.28 2.63
N GLN A 270 24.14 -23.55 2.66
CA GLN A 270 23.42 -24.62 3.34
C GLN A 270 23.46 -24.48 4.86
N PHE A 271 24.59 -24.01 5.44
CA PHE A 271 24.66 -23.68 6.85
C PHE A 271 23.59 -22.64 7.22
N ALA A 272 23.50 -21.57 6.47
CA ALA A 272 22.49 -20.51 6.66
C ALA A 272 21.05 -21.07 6.67
N CYS A 273 20.73 -21.93 5.71
CA CYS A 273 19.43 -22.59 5.62
C CYS A 273 19.13 -23.50 6.82
N ARG A 274 20.11 -24.37 7.21
CA ARG A 274 19.95 -25.30 8.33
C ARG A 274 19.83 -24.55 9.65
N ALA A 275 20.72 -23.58 9.89
CA ALA A 275 20.72 -22.77 11.11
C ALA A 275 19.41 -21.98 11.28
N ALA A 276 18.93 -21.35 10.21
CA ALA A 276 17.64 -20.65 10.23
C ALA A 276 16.45 -21.60 10.46
N ALA A 277 16.49 -22.84 9.99
CA ALA A 277 15.45 -23.84 10.23
C ALA A 277 15.42 -24.30 11.70
N VAL A 278 16.60 -24.59 12.29
CA VAL A 278 16.72 -25.02 13.69
C VAL A 278 16.25 -23.94 14.64
N LEU A 279 16.65 -22.71 14.43
CA LEU A 279 16.28 -21.59 15.30
C LEU A 279 14.81 -21.22 15.19
N ARG A 280 14.18 -21.34 14.01
CA ARG A 280 12.72 -21.16 13.83
C ARG A 280 11.89 -22.25 14.48
N GLY A 281 12.37 -23.49 14.51
CA GLY A 281 11.66 -24.63 15.13
C GLY A 281 11.59 -24.54 16.67
N ALA A 282 12.40 -23.71 17.30
CA ALA A 282 12.41 -23.48 18.75
C ALA A 282 11.32 -22.51 19.21
N ASP A 283 10.88 -21.59 18.34
CA ASP A 283 9.88 -20.54 18.62
C ASP A 283 8.57 -20.79 17.86
N GLN A 284 7.80 -21.82 18.25
CA GLN A 284 6.49 -22.09 17.65
C GLN A 284 5.40 -21.04 17.98
N LEU A 285 5.71 -19.92 18.63
CA LEU A 285 4.71 -18.98 19.15
C LEU A 285 4.68 -17.57 18.54
N VAL A 286 5.58 -17.19 17.65
CA VAL A 286 5.51 -15.86 17.02
C VAL A 286 5.69 -15.93 15.50
N ARG A 287 4.56 -16.10 14.79
CA ARG A 287 4.44 -15.66 13.40
C ARG A 287 4.37 -14.14 13.40
N VAL A 288 5.46 -13.48 13.13
CA VAL A 288 5.45 -12.07 12.73
C VAL A 288 6.12 -11.96 11.37
N ASP A 289 5.35 -11.42 10.43
CA ASP A 289 5.71 -10.93 9.08
C ASP A 289 7.11 -11.28 8.56
N ASP A 290 7.12 -11.89 7.37
CA ASP A 290 8.22 -11.99 6.42
C ASP A 290 9.62 -11.65 6.98
N THR A 291 10.40 -12.72 7.28
CA THR A 291 11.84 -12.64 7.48
C THR A 291 12.38 -12.07 8.79
N VAL A 292 12.01 -12.61 9.93
CA VAL A 292 12.98 -12.52 11.05
C VAL A 292 13.67 -13.87 11.17
N ALA A 293 14.69 -14.11 10.36
CA ALA A 293 15.72 -15.06 10.73
C ALA A 293 16.42 -14.44 11.94
N ASN A 294 16.33 -15.08 13.10
CA ASN A 294 17.06 -14.68 14.30
C ASN A 294 18.57 -14.92 14.13
N ILE A 295 19.04 -15.15 12.91
CA ILE A 295 20.44 -15.40 12.56
C ILE A 295 20.80 -14.60 11.31
N GLY A 296 22.04 -14.14 11.22
CA GLY A 296 22.60 -13.47 10.06
C GLY A 296 24.10 -13.71 9.91
N ARG A 297 24.64 -13.36 8.76
CA ARG A 297 26.07 -13.45 8.48
C ARG A 297 26.79 -12.23 9.04
N PHE A 298 27.71 -12.44 9.94
CA PHE A 298 28.42 -11.38 10.66
C PHE A 298 29.79 -11.06 10.04
N GLY A 299 30.46 -12.09 9.49
CA GLY A 299 31.75 -12.00 8.80
C GLY A 299 31.86 -13.03 7.69
N GLY A 300 33.09 -13.38 7.28
CA GLY A 300 33.34 -14.36 6.22
C GLY A 300 32.69 -15.72 6.47
N GLU A 301 33.07 -16.39 7.55
CA GLU A 301 32.58 -17.69 8.02
C GLU A 301 31.84 -17.57 9.37
N GLU A 302 31.64 -16.32 9.82
CA GLU A 302 31.04 -16.01 11.12
C GLU A 302 29.54 -15.65 10.95
N PHE A 303 28.75 -16.17 11.85
CA PHE A 303 27.34 -15.90 11.97
C PHE A 303 26.99 -15.42 13.37
N LEU A 304 25.90 -14.66 13.49
CA LEU A 304 25.38 -14.23 14.77
C LEU A 304 23.87 -14.50 14.83
N ALA A 305 23.44 -15.17 15.89
CA ALA A 305 22.03 -15.41 16.18
C ALA A 305 21.58 -14.59 17.38
N ILE A 306 20.36 -14.07 17.31
CA ILE A 306 19.65 -13.38 18.39
C ILE A 306 18.56 -14.31 18.88
N LEU A 307 18.55 -14.61 20.17
CA LEU A 307 17.60 -15.51 20.82
C LEU A 307 16.73 -14.69 21.77
N PRO A 308 15.58 -14.18 21.30
CA PRO A 308 14.68 -13.38 22.14
C PRO A 308 14.03 -14.25 23.21
N ASP A 309 13.59 -13.61 24.30
CA ASP A 309 12.87 -14.24 25.40
C ASP A 309 13.58 -15.49 25.98
N THR A 310 14.93 -15.47 25.99
CA THR A 310 15.76 -16.63 26.29
C THR A 310 16.86 -16.24 27.29
N ASP A 311 16.97 -16.98 28.38
CA ASP A 311 18.07 -16.89 29.37
C ASP A 311 19.31 -17.62 28.88
N LEU A 312 20.45 -17.51 29.63
CA LEU A 312 21.73 -18.13 29.28
C LEU A 312 21.61 -19.65 29.13
N SER A 313 20.82 -20.31 29.96
CA SER A 313 20.60 -21.77 29.90
C SER A 313 19.88 -22.17 28.63
N GLY A 314 18.80 -21.49 28.33
CA GLY A 314 18.02 -21.68 27.08
C GLY A 314 18.83 -21.38 25.84
N GLY A 315 19.67 -20.32 25.89
CA GLY A 315 20.58 -19.96 24.81
C GLY A 315 21.63 -21.05 24.56
N GLY A 316 22.19 -21.61 25.61
CA GLY A 316 23.11 -22.75 25.54
C GLY A 316 22.47 -23.99 24.92
N LEU A 317 21.22 -24.31 25.31
CA LEU A 317 20.50 -25.45 24.76
C LEU A 317 20.15 -25.25 23.26
N ALA A 318 19.74 -24.06 22.86
CA ALA A 318 19.47 -23.73 21.47
C ALA A 318 20.75 -23.83 20.61
N ALA A 319 21.87 -23.32 21.11
CA ALA A 319 23.17 -23.41 20.46
C ALA A 319 23.64 -24.86 20.33
N GLU A 320 23.47 -25.68 21.34
CA GLU A 320 23.88 -27.10 21.29
C GLU A 320 23.05 -27.92 20.31
N ARG A 321 21.76 -27.62 20.21
CA ARG A 321 20.88 -28.21 19.21
C ARG A 321 21.33 -27.86 17.79
N LEU A 322 21.69 -26.59 17.58
CA LEU A 322 22.21 -26.13 16.29
C LEU A 322 23.56 -26.81 15.97
N ARG A 323 24.48 -26.86 16.92
CA ARG A 323 25.75 -27.52 16.76
C ARG A 323 25.59 -28.98 16.32
N LYS A 324 24.72 -29.74 16.98
CA LYS A 324 24.42 -31.15 16.62
C LYS A 324 23.89 -31.27 15.20
N GLU A 325 22.88 -30.49 14.82
CA GLU A 325 22.30 -30.50 13.43
C GLU A 325 23.36 -30.25 12.37
N ILE A 326 24.33 -29.37 12.66
CA ILE A 326 25.42 -29.04 11.73
C ILE A 326 26.45 -30.19 11.66
N SER A 327 26.80 -30.82 12.78
CA SER A 327 27.83 -31.88 12.85
C SER A 327 27.31 -33.25 12.37
N GLU A 328 26.01 -33.51 12.43
CA GLU A 328 25.43 -34.81 12.11
C GLU A 328 25.26 -35.07 10.62
N LYS A 329 25.16 -34.03 9.81
CA LYS A 329 24.84 -34.13 8.38
C LYS A 329 25.88 -33.43 7.52
N PRO A 330 26.57 -34.13 6.61
CA PRO A 330 27.51 -33.49 5.71
C PRO A 330 26.79 -32.44 4.80
N PHE A 331 27.57 -31.50 4.31
CA PHE A 331 27.13 -30.52 3.33
C PHE A 331 27.32 -31.09 1.93
N THR A 332 26.29 -30.99 1.08
CA THR A 332 26.36 -31.45 -0.31
C THR A 332 26.99 -30.36 -1.17
N THR A 333 28.12 -30.61 -1.76
CA THR A 333 28.82 -29.69 -2.64
C THR A 333 28.98 -30.30 -4.05
N SER A 334 29.34 -29.45 -5.01
CA SER A 334 29.69 -29.90 -6.38
C SER A 334 30.88 -30.85 -6.44
N ASP A 335 31.73 -30.83 -5.40
CA ASP A 335 32.94 -31.68 -5.23
C ASP A 335 32.72 -32.91 -4.32
N GLY A 336 31.44 -33.18 -3.95
CA GLY A 336 31.05 -34.26 -3.06
C GLY A 336 30.61 -33.78 -1.67
N PRO A 337 30.35 -34.73 -0.76
CA PRO A 337 29.93 -34.39 0.60
C PRO A 337 31.09 -33.86 1.40
N VAL A 338 30.88 -32.74 2.13
CA VAL A 338 31.89 -32.09 2.99
C VAL A 338 31.39 -32.10 4.43
N GLU A 339 32.22 -32.66 5.34
CA GLU A 339 31.97 -32.58 6.77
C GLU A 339 32.48 -31.23 7.30
N CYS A 340 31.65 -30.57 8.10
CA CYS A 340 31.99 -29.32 8.75
C CYS A 340 31.32 -29.26 10.13
N THR A 341 32.00 -28.72 11.11
CA THR A 341 31.46 -28.48 12.44
C THR A 341 31.40 -26.99 12.73
N VAL A 342 30.78 -26.62 13.84
CA VAL A 342 30.66 -25.24 14.26
C VAL A 342 31.01 -25.09 15.73
N SER A 343 31.80 -24.06 16.04
CA SER A 343 32.05 -23.59 17.40
C SER A 343 31.12 -22.43 17.70
N ILE A 344 30.54 -22.38 18.90
CA ILE A 344 29.53 -21.40 19.28
C ILE A 344 29.85 -20.81 20.66
N GLY A 345 29.85 -19.48 20.75
CA GLY A 345 29.87 -18.72 21.98
C GLY A 345 28.56 -18.07 22.28
N VAL A 346 27.99 -18.22 23.46
CA VAL A 346 26.70 -17.67 23.86
C VAL A 346 26.86 -16.72 25.02
N ALA A 347 26.18 -15.55 24.94
CA ALA A 347 26.10 -14.61 26.06
C ALA A 347 24.69 -14.09 26.23
N GLU A 348 24.24 -13.96 27.47
CA GLU A 348 22.99 -13.27 27.81
C GLU A 348 23.25 -11.77 27.89
N HIS A 349 22.35 -10.96 27.28
CA HIS A 349 22.43 -9.52 27.38
C HIS A 349 22.07 -9.02 28.77
N GLN A 350 22.95 -8.22 29.38
CA GLN A 350 22.70 -7.63 30.68
C GLN A 350 22.00 -6.25 30.51
N PRO A 351 20.91 -5.99 31.23
CA PRO A 351 20.24 -4.70 31.15
C PRO A 351 21.17 -3.53 31.41
N GLY A 352 21.20 -2.58 30.45
CA GLY A 352 22.06 -1.38 30.54
C GLY A 352 23.48 -1.55 29.98
N GLU A 353 23.92 -2.75 29.57
CA GLU A 353 25.14 -2.87 28.79
C GLU A 353 24.94 -2.50 27.32
N GLY A 354 25.98 -1.99 26.67
CA GLY A 354 25.94 -1.77 25.21
C GLY A 354 26.04 -3.10 24.45
N VAL A 355 25.35 -3.22 23.32
CA VAL A 355 25.29 -4.43 22.48
C VAL A 355 26.67 -4.94 22.07
N HIS A 356 27.65 -4.05 21.87
CA HIS A 356 29.05 -4.42 21.56
C HIS A 356 29.71 -5.18 22.69
N ARG A 357 29.37 -4.90 23.96
CA ARG A 357 29.90 -5.62 25.10
C ARG A 357 29.31 -7.03 25.20
N THR A 358 28.02 -7.18 24.91
CA THR A 358 27.38 -8.50 24.80
C THR A 358 28.08 -9.35 23.73
N ILE A 359 28.33 -8.76 22.55
CA ILE A 359 29.02 -9.43 21.44
C ILE A 359 30.43 -9.84 21.89
N ALA A 360 31.18 -8.96 22.54
CA ALA A 360 32.53 -9.29 23.01
C ALA A 360 32.55 -10.47 23.99
N ARG A 361 31.58 -10.56 24.93
CA ARG A 361 31.47 -11.72 25.84
C ARG A 361 31.17 -13.03 25.08
N ALA A 362 30.28 -12.97 24.07
CA ALA A 362 29.98 -14.12 23.22
C ALA A 362 31.23 -14.53 22.40
N ASP A 363 31.99 -13.57 21.87
CA ASP A 363 33.27 -13.82 21.18
C ASP A 363 34.30 -14.47 22.07
N GLU A 364 34.47 -14.04 23.34
CA GLU A 364 35.35 -14.67 24.31
C GLU A 364 34.95 -16.13 24.56
N ALA A 365 33.66 -16.40 24.68
CA ALA A 365 33.11 -17.75 24.80
C ALA A 365 33.38 -18.59 23.53
N LEU A 366 33.22 -18.01 22.34
CA LEU A 366 33.53 -18.66 21.05
C LEU A 366 35.03 -19.00 20.98
N TYR A 367 35.90 -18.09 21.39
CA TYR A 367 37.34 -18.32 21.43
C TYR A 367 37.71 -19.49 22.40
N ALA A 368 37.05 -19.54 23.56
CA ALA A 368 37.20 -20.66 24.49
C ALA A 368 36.69 -21.99 23.89
N ALA A 369 35.61 -21.96 23.08
CA ALA A 369 35.14 -23.13 22.37
C ALA A 369 36.14 -23.63 21.33
N LYS A 370 36.73 -22.73 20.54
CA LYS A 370 37.76 -23.06 19.54
C LYS A 370 39.01 -23.66 20.20
N ASN A 371 39.51 -23.06 21.28
CA ASN A 371 40.69 -23.54 22.02
C ASN A 371 40.44 -24.84 22.78
N GLY A 372 39.19 -25.08 23.19
CA GLY A 372 38.83 -26.30 23.89
C GLY A 372 38.73 -27.55 22.99
N GLY A 373 39.00 -27.41 21.67
CA GLY A 373 38.99 -28.53 20.71
C GLY A 373 37.87 -28.45 19.69
N ARG A 374 37.26 -27.25 19.51
CA ARG A 374 36.18 -26.96 18.51
C ARG A 374 34.93 -27.80 18.69
N ASN A 375 33.99 -27.72 17.73
CA ASN A 375 32.71 -28.46 17.70
C ASN A 375 32.02 -28.47 19.07
N ARG A 376 31.85 -27.32 19.69
CA ARG A 376 31.24 -27.17 21.03
C ARG A 376 30.61 -25.80 21.25
N VAL A 377 29.81 -25.76 22.29
CA VAL A 377 29.20 -24.53 22.82
C VAL A 377 29.95 -24.13 24.10
N LYS A 378 30.20 -22.84 24.28
CA LYS A 378 30.61 -22.20 25.53
C LYS A 378 29.68 -21.02 25.83
N THR A 379 29.41 -20.82 27.12
CA THR A 379 28.58 -19.71 27.62
C THR A 379 29.43 -18.75 28.43
N ALA A 380 29.10 -17.42 28.37
CA ALA A 380 29.80 -16.36 29.12
C ALA A 380 28.85 -15.69 30.13
#